data_2470f8a8fa801ec4bf165a666537c79f
#
_entry.id   2470f8a8fa801ec4bf165a666537c79f
#
_cell.length_a   1.000
_cell.length_b   1.000
_cell.length_c   1.000
_cell.angle_alpha   90.00
_cell.angle_beta   90.00
_cell.angle_gamma   90.00
#
_symmetry.space_group_name_H-M   'P 1'
#
loop_
_entity.id
_entity.type
_entity.pdbx_description
1 polymer ?
#
loop_
_entity_poly.entity_id
_entity_poly.type
_entity_poly.pdbx_seq_one_letter_code
_entity_poly.pdbx_strand_id
1 'polypeptide(L)'
;AYRELFLSAGGGGLGLFTSVRMLRAVHARIHRPLADAHLTLYAQHIDALDTGTLVDLFRAEENACLLGTDALRDGVDVPGRSLRLCVFDKVPWPKPTILHKARRERFGRGYDDLIARLRLKQAFGRLIRSDGDKGVFVVLDGACPSRLLAALPPEAPVLRLGLAEAVAETRRFL
;
A
#
# COMPACT_ATOMS: atom_id res chain seq x y z
N ALA A 1 5.03 9.26 8.47
CA ALA A 1 3.88 9.08 7.59
C ALA A 1 3.08 7.83 7.99
N TYR A 2 3.61 6.60 7.89
CA TYR A 2 2.88 5.36 8.16
C TYR A 2 2.17 5.33 9.52
N ARG A 3 2.86 5.71 10.60
CA ARG A 3 2.27 5.78 11.94
C ARG A 3 0.98 6.61 11.94
N GLU A 4 1.06 7.85 11.47
CA GLU A 4 -0.07 8.78 11.50
C GLU A 4 -1.23 8.33 10.62
N LEU A 5 -0.93 7.77 9.45
CA LEU A 5 -1.95 7.24 8.54
C LEU A 5 -2.65 6.01 9.14
N PHE A 6 -1.90 5.07 9.72
CA PHE A 6 -2.49 3.88 10.34
C PHE A 6 -3.31 4.22 11.58
N LEU A 7 -2.84 5.16 12.40
CA LEU A 7 -3.61 5.69 13.53
C LEU A 7 -4.88 6.43 13.07
N SER A 8 -4.80 7.21 12.01
CA SER A 8 -5.97 7.94 11.49
C SER A 8 -7.04 7.02 10.92
N ALA A 9 -6.64 5.87 10.36
CA ALA A 9 -7.55 4.85 9.87
C ALA A 9 -8.09 3.92 10.98
N GLY A 10 -7.51 3.94 12.17
CA GLY A 10 -7.88 3.03 13.26
C GLY A 10 -7.59 1.56 12.96
N GLY A 11 -6.56 1.26 12.16
CA GLY A 11 -6.23 -0.07 11.65
C GLY A 11 -6.70 -0.31 10.20
N GLY A 12 -6.78 -1.56 9.77
CA GLY A 12 -7.11 -1.94 8.38
C GLY A 12 -6.12 -1.36 7.37
N GLY A 13 -4.87 -1.16 7.77
CA GLY A 13 -3.83 -0.51 6.99
C GLY A 13 -2.86 -1.50 6.36
N LEU A 14 -2.73 -1.47 5.02
CA LEU A 14 -1.73 -2.22 4.27
C LEU A 14 -0.62 -1.27 3.81
N GLY A 15 0.61 -1.49 4.29
CA GLY A 15 1.80 -0.77 3.87
C GLY A 15 2.61 -1.57 2.85
N LEU A 16 2.74 -1.07 1.63
CA LEU A 16 3.48 -1.70 0.55
C LEU A 16 4.80 -1.00 0.30
N PHE A 17 5.88 -1.78 0.36
CA PHE A 17 7.25 -1.29 0.27
C PHE A 17 7.96 -1.80 -0.98
N THR A 18 8.75 -0.94 -1.59
CA THR A 18 9.64 -1.30 -2.70
C THR A 18 10.94 -1.96 -2.23
N SER A 19 11.19 -1.95 -0.91
CA SER A 19 12.43 -2.47 -0.29
C SER A 19 12.18 -3.05 1.10
N VAL A 20 12.68 -4.27 1.34
CA VAL A 20 12.67 -4.93 2.66
C VAL A 20 13.41 -4.09 3.71
N ARG A 21 14.50 -3.42 3.35
CA ARG A 21 15.24 -2.53 4.25
C ARG A 21 14.35 -1.39 4.77
N MET A 22 13.57 -0.76 3.89
CA MET A 22 12.66 0.33 4.27
C MET A 22 11.53 -0.20 5.14
N LEU A 23 10.94 -1.34 4.78
CA LEU A 23 9.92 -2.02 5.58
C LEU A 23 10.40 -2.23 7.02
N ARG A 24 11.59 -2.84 7.20
CA ARG A 24 12.18 -3.07 8.53
C ARG A 24 12.41 -1.78 9.31
N ALA A 25 12.92 -0.74 8.65
CA ALA A 25 13.18 0.55 9.26
C ALA A 25 11.88 1.26 9.71
N VAL A 26 10.82 1.15 8.93
CA VAL A 26 9.50 1.68 9.30
C VAL A 26 8.89 0.87 10.44
N HIS A 27 8.88 -0.47 10.34
CA HIS A 27 8.38 -1.35 11.39
C HIS A 27 9.00 -1.03 12.76
N ALA A 28 10.34 -0.95 12.85
CA ALA A 28 11.04 -0.64 14.09
C ALA A 28 10.60 0.68 14.75
N ARG A 29 10.15 1.66 13.94
CA ARG A 29 9.72 2.98 14.42
C ARG A 29 8.25 3.04 14.81
N ILE A 30 7.39 2.20 14.20
CA ILE A 30 5.94 2.34 14.38
C ILE A 30 5.31 1.21 15.20
N HIS A 31 6.00 0.07 15.37
CA HIS A 31 5.48 -1.09 16.07
C HIS A 31 4.96 -0.72 17.49
N ARG A 32 5.82 -0.13 18.31
CA ARG A 32 5.43 0.24 19.68
C ARG A 32 4.33 1.31 19.74
N PRO A 33 4.42 2.45 19.02
CA PRO A 33 3.34 3.43 18.97
C PRO A 33 1.98 2.89 18.50
N LEU A 34 1.96 1.91 17.61
CA LEU A 34 0.70 1.27 17.18
C LEU A 34 0.18 0.33 18.25
N ALA A 35 1.04 -0.47 18.90
CA ALA A 35 0.66 -1.33 20.02
C ALA A 35 0.09 -0.51 21.20
N ASP A 36 0.69 0.63 21.54
CA ASP A 36 0.20 1.56 22.56
C ASP A 36 -1.21 2.11 22.22
N ALA A 37 -1.56 2.16 20.92
CA ALA A 37 -2.88 2.53 20.43
C ALA A 37 -3.81 1.32 20.17
N HIS A 38 -3.48 0.14 20.67
CA HIS A 38 -4.23 -1.12 20.49
C HIS A 38 -4.39 -1.54 19.01
N LEU A 39 -3.43 -1.19 18.15
CA LEU A 39 -3.37 -1.65 16.78
C LEU A 39 -2.30 -2.73 16.64
N THR A 40 -2.68 -3.90 16.15
CA THR A 40 -1.76 -5.00 15.84
C THR A 40 -0.98 -4.68 14.56
N LEU A 41 0.33 -4.88 14.57
CA LEU A 41 1.16 -4.69 13.39
C LEU A 41 1.84 -6.00 12.98
N TYR A 42 1.41 -6.57 11.86
CA TYR A 42 2.05 -7.69 11.19
C TYR A 42 3.04 -7.21 10.13
N ALA A 43 4.12 -7.95 9.92
CA ALA A 43 5.14 -7.54 8.95
C ALA A 43 5.83 -8.73 8.28
N GLN A 44 5.72 -8.78 6.95
CA GLN A 44 6.48 -9.72 6.12
C GLN A 44 7.99 -9.50 6.32
N HIS A 45 8.78 -10.57 6.32
CA HIS A 45 10.23 -10.56 6.55
C HIS A 45 10.69 -10.19 7.97
N ILE A 46 9.77 -10.04 8.90
CA ILE A 46 10.04 -9.77 10.33
C ILE A 46 9.39 -10.86 11.17
N ASP A 47 8.07 -11.05 11.02
CA ASP A 47 7.36 -12.11 11.71
C ASP A 47 7.73 -13.47 11.10
N ALA A 48 7.93 -14.47 11.95
CA ALA A 48 8.29 -15.83 11.54
C ALA A 48 7.07 -16.62 11.03
N LEU A 49 6.28 -15.98 10.15
CA LEU A 49 5.06 -16.53 9.55
C LEU A 49 5.17 -16.46 8.03
N ASP A 50 4.53 -17.40 7.34
CA ASP A 50 4.40 -17.32 5.89
C ASP A 50 3.40 -16.22 5.48
N THR A 51 3.48 -15.83 4.21
CA THR A 51 2.66 -14.72 3.69
C THR A 51 1.16 -15.00 3.76
N GLY A 52 0.73 -16.24 3.57
CA GLY A 52 -0.69 -16.63 3.65
C GLY A 52 -1.22 -16.44 5.05
N THR A 53 -0.52 -16.98 6.05
CA THR A 53 -0.87 -16.82 7.47
C THR A 53 -0.93 -15.36 7.90
N LEU A 54 0.02 -14.51 7.47
CA LEU A 54 -0.01 -13.07 7.75
C LEU A 54 -1.26 -12.39 7.17
N VAL A 55 -1.67 -12.77 5.96
CA VAL A 55 -2.88 -12.24 5.32
C VAL A 55 -4.13 -12.73 6.04
N ASP A 56 -4.17 -13.97 6.49
CA ASP A 56 -5.32 -14.52 7.21
C ASP A 56 -5.51 -13.87 8.59
N LEU A 57 -4.42 -13.61 9.32
CA LEU A 57 -4.46 -12.86 10.57
C LEU A 57 -4.94 -11.42 10.34
N PHE A 58 -4.39 -10.73 9.33
CA PHE A 58 -4.80 -9.38 8.97
C PHE A 58 -6.28 -9.32 8.55
N ARG A 59 -6.79 -10.36 7.86
CA ARG A 59 -8.20 -10.46 7.49
C ARG A 59 -9.12 -10.64 8.70
N ALA A 60 -8.66 -11.38 9.70
CA ALA A 60 -9.45 -11.70 10.89
C ALA A 60 -9.58 -10.53 11.86
N GLU A 61 -8.66 -9.56 11.83
CA GLU A 61 -8.57 -8.46 12.78
C GLU A 61 -8.80 -7.09 12.11
N GLU A 62 -9.95 -6.45 12.36
CA GLU A 62 -10.26 -5.11 11.77
C GLU A 62 -9.30 -3.99 12.22
N ASN A 63 -8.69 -4.12 13.39
CA ASN A 63 -7.73 -3.15 13.94
C ASN A 63 -6.27 -3.52 13.68
N ALA A 64 -6.00 -4.50 12.82
CA ALA A 64 -4.66 -4.86 12.41
C ALA A 64 -4.13 -3.96 11.27
N CYS A 65 -2.81 -3.89 11.20
CA CYS A 65 -2.05 -3.33 10.08
C CYS A 65 -1.06 -4.37 9.57
N LEU A 66 -0.77 -4.34 8.27
CA LEU A 66 0.15 -5.28 7.64
C LEU A 66 1.19 -4.53 6.80
N LEU A 67 2.48 -4.83 7.00
CA LEU A 67 3.56 -4.33 6.15
C LEU A 67 4.09 -5.44 5.25
N GLY A 68 4.26 -5.14 3.98
CA GLY A 68 4.82 -6.10 3.04
C GLY A 68 5.45 -5.49 1.79
N THR A 69 5.93 -6.37 0.94
CA THR A 69 6.54 -6.02 -0.34
C THR A 69 5.66 -6.48 -1.50
N ASP A 70 6.20 -6.47 -2.71
CA ASP A 70 5.49 -6.86 -3.95
C ASP A 70 4.75 -8.21 -3.86
N ALA A 71 5.25 -9.18 -3.06
CA ALA A 71 4.60 -10.48 -2.89
C ALA A 71 3.22 -10.37 -2.22
N LEU A 72 3.08 -9.43 -1.27
CA LEU A 72 1.79 -9.16 -0.64
C LEU A 72 0.79 -8.47 -1.57
N ARG A 73 1.26 -7.58 -2.44
CA ARG A 73 0.39 -6.91 -3.41
C ARG A 73 -0.42 -7.91 -4.25
N ASP A 74 0.21 -9.00 -4.68
CA ASP A 74 -0.40 -9.99 -5.56
C ASP A 74 -1.26 -11.02 -4.80
N GLY A 75 -0.99 -11.25 -3.50
CA GLY A 75 -1.60 -12.29 -2.67
C GLY A 75 -2.62 -11.82 -1.63
N VAL A 76 -2.77 -10.51 -1.39
CA VAL A 76 -3.73 -10.02 -0.38
C VAL A 76 -5.15 -10.08 -0.93
N ASP A 77 -5.95 -10.94 -0.35
CA ASP A 77 -7.39 -11.04 -0.58
C ASP A 77 -8.14 -10.79 0.74
N VAL A 78 -8.35 -9.52 1.08
CA VAL A 78 -8.98 -9.10 2.34
C VAL A 78 -10.20 -8.24 2.01
N PRO A 79 -11.41 -8.80 2.08
CA PRO A 79 -12.64 -8.05 1.82
C PRO A 79 -13.06 -7.18 3.00
N GLY A 80 -13.82 -6.14 2.71
CA GLY A 80 -14.53 -5.35 3.70
C GLY A 80 -13.64 -4.47 4.58
N ARG A 81 -14.04 -4.29 5.83
CA ARG A 81 -13.44 -3.32 6.77
C ARG A 81 -12.02 -3.64 7.20
N SER A 82 -11.57 -4.88 7.03
CA SER A 82 -10.21 -5.28 7.39
C SER A 82 -9.13 -4.67 6.49
N LEU A 83 -9.49 -4.18 5.28
CA LEU A 83 -8.60 -3.39 4.43
C LEU A 83 -9.31 -2.10 3.99
N ARG A 84 -8.99 -0.98 4.63
CA ARG A 84 -9.56 0.35 4.33
C ARG A 84 -8.53 1.43 4.03
N LEU A 85 -7.24 1.13 4.21
CA LEU A 85 -6.14 2.02 3.87
C LEU A 85 -5.01 1.23 3.20
N CYS A 86 -4.59 1.66 2.01
CA CYS A 86 -3.43 1.11 1.31
C CYS A 86 -2.39 2.22 1.08
N VAL A 87 -1.15 1.99 1.52
CA VAL A 87 -0.08 2.99 1.49
C VAL A 87 1.14 2.44 0.78
N PHE A 88 1.56 3.06 -0.31
CA PHE A 88 2.86 2.81 -0.95
C PHE A 88 3.96 3.74 -0.40
N ASP A 89 5.14 3.20 -0.12
CA ASP A 89 6.32 3.99 0.26
C ASP A 89 6.82 4.88 -0.87
N LYS A 90 6.69 4.39 -2.11
CA LYS A 90 7.08 5.06 -3.36
C LYS A 90 6.27 4.52 -4.52
N VAL A 91 6.34 5.19 -5.66
CA VAL A 91 5.86 4.61 -6.93
C VAL A 91 6.53 3.25 -7.16
N PRO A 92 5.74 2.18 -7.42
CA PRO A 92 6.26 0.83 -7.57
C PRO A 92 6.89 0.60 -8.96
N TRP A 93 7.97 1.32 -9.26
CA TRP A 93 8.72 1.14 -10.50
C TRP A 93 9.27 -0.29 -10.63
N PRO A 94 9.35 -0.83 -11.84
CA PRO A 94 9.97 -2.14 -12.04
C PRO A 94 11.46 -2.09 -11.69
N LYS A 95 11.96 -3.17 -11.08
CA LYS A 95 13.39 -3.30 -10.79
C LYS A 95 14.17 -3.52 -12.09
N PRO A 96 15.36 -2.90 -12.25
CA PRO A 96 16.16 -3.01 -13.47
C PRO A 96 16.91 -4.36 -13.56
N THR A 97 16.17 -5.46 -13.73
CA THR A 97 16.72 -6.78 -13.99
C THR A 97 17.12 -6.92 -15.47
N ILE A 98 17.93 -7.94 -15.81
CA ILE A 98 18.31 -8.23 -17.22
C ILE A 98 17.06 -8.42 -18.07
N LEU A 99 16.11 -9.22 -17.59
CA LEU A 99 14.85 -9.47 -18.29
C LEU A 99 14.03 -8.18 -18.47
N HIS A 100 13.98 -7.32 -17.45
CA HIS A 100 13.30 -6.05 -17.57
C HIS A 100 13.94 -5.13 -18.59
N LYS A 101 15.27 -5.06 -18.63
CA LYS A 101 16.01 -4.28 -19.64
C LYS A 101 15.69 -4.75 -21.07
N ALA A 102 15.73 -6.07 -21.32
CA ALA A 102 15.39 -6.64 -22.61
C ALA A 102 13.94 -6.34 -23.03
N ARG A 103 12.99 -6.41 -22.10
CA ARG A 103 11.58 -6.04 -22.36
C ARG A 103 11.43 -4.55 -22.66
N ARG A 104 12.11 -3.68 -21.90
CA ARG A 104 12.10 -2.24 -22.13
C ARG A 104 12.67 -1.85 -23.49
N GLU A 105 13.75 -2.52 -23.94
CA GLU A 105 14.30 -2.34 -25.27
C GLU A 105 13.29 -2.73 -26.35
N ARG A 106 12.58 -3.85 -26.16
CA ARG A 106 11.58 -4.35 -27.10
C ARG A 106 10.29 -3.52 -27.14
N PHE A 107 9.77 -3.09 -25.99
CA PHE A 107 8.48 -2.42 -25.87
C PHE A 107 8.56 -0.89 -25.73
N GLY A 108 9.76 -0.33 -25.68
CA GLY A 108 10.01 1.10 -25.64
C GLY A 108 9.89 1.74 -24.26
N ARG A 109 10.08 3.06 -24.24
CA ARG A 109 10.14 3.86 -22.98
C ARG A 109 8.87 3.85 -22.14
N GLY A 110 7.70 3.59 -22.72
CA GLY A 110 6.43 3.50 -22.01
C GLY A 110 6.25 2.23 -21.18
N TYR A 111 7.14 1.24 -21.30
CA TYR A 111 7.03 -0.04 -20.63
C TYR A 111 7.09 0.09 -19.09
N ASP A 112 7.96 0.95 -18.56
CA ASP A 112 8.08 1.20 -17.12
C ASP A 112 6.79 1.79 -16.55
N ASP A 113 6.21 2.76 -17.24
CA ASP A 113 4.93 3.38 -16.87
C ASP A 113 3.79 2.35 -16.89
N LEU A 114 3.76 1.48 -17.91
CA LEU A 114 2.76 0.41 -18.01
C LEU A 114 2.82 -0.51 -16.80
N ILE A 115 4.01 -0.96 -16.41
CA ILE A 115 4.18 -1.83 -15.24
C ILE A 115 3.82 -1.12 -13.94
N ALA A 116 4.25 0.13 -13.77
CA ALA A 116 3.90 0.91 -12.58
C ALA A 116 2.39 1.13 -12.47
N ARG A 117 1.70 1.48 -13.56
CA ARG A 117 0.24 1.61 -13.63
C ARG A 117 -0.47 0.31 -13.27
N LEU A 118 -0.02 -0.83 -13.84
CA LEU A 118 -0.59 -2.13 -13.55
C LEU A 118 -0.50 -2.45 -12.04
N ARG A 119 0.64 -2.19 -11.43
CA ARG A 119 0.88 -2.41 -10.00
C ARG A 119 -0.01 -1.52 -9.11
N LEU A 120 -0.15 -0.24 -9.45
CA LEU A 120 -1.05 0.68 -8.74
C LEU A 120 -2.51 0.23 -8.88
N LYS A 121 -2.94 -0.12 -10.10
CA LYS A 121 -4.30 -0.62 -10.36
C LYS A 121 -4.61 -1.91 -9.60
N GLN A 122 -3.66 -2.86 -9.56
CA GLN A 122 -3.82 -4.11 -8.82
C GLN A 122 -4.00 -3.86 -7.32
N ALA A 123 -3.17 -3.00 -6.72
CA ALA A 123 -3.29 -2.66 -5.30
C ALA A 123 -4.58 -1.89 -4.99
N PHE A 124 -4.99 -0.96 -5.85
CA PHE A 124 -6.26 -0.24 -5.72
C PHE A 124 -7.45 -1.20 -5.79
N GLY A 125 -7.44 -2.16 -6.73
CA GLY A 125 -8.49 -3.17 -6.84
C GLY A 125 -8.53 -4.17 -5.67
N ARG A 126 -7.53 -4.18 -4.78
CA ARG A 126 -7.60 -4.91 -3.50
C ARG A 126 -8.33 -4.13 -2.43
N LEU A 127 -8.25 -2.81 -2.49
CA LEU A 127 -8.90 -1.90 -1.56
C LEU A 127 -10.38 -1.72 -1.88
N ILE A 128 -10.74 -1.57 -3.15
CA ILE A 128 -12.12 -1.33 -3.62
C ILE A 128 -12.51 -2.49 -4.54
N ARG A 129 -13.50 -3.30 -4.15
CA ARG A 129 -13.95 -4.51 -4.85
C ARG A 129 -15.41 -4.47 -5.21
N SER A 130 -16.21 -3.82 -4.38
CA SER A 130 -17.65 -3.68 -4.53
C SER A 130 -18.07 -2.24 -4.35
N ASP A 131 -19.27 -1.91 -4.80
CA ASP A 131 -19.87 -0.57 -4.71
C ASP A 131 -20.02 -0.08 -3.26
N GLY A 132 -20.03 -0.99 -2.29
CA GLY A 132 -20.11 -0.67 -0.86
C GLY A 132 -18.77 -0.42 -0.18
N ASP A 133 -17.66 -0.72 -0.83
CA ASP A 133 -16.32 -0.60 -0.23
C ASP A 133 -15.89 0.88 -0.16
N LYS A 134 -15.31 1.23 0.99
CA LYS A 134 -14.68 2.54 1.20
C LYS A 134 -13.23 2.33 1.57
N GLY A 135 -12.35 3.15 0.98
CA GLY A 135 -10.93 3.05 1.29
C GLY A 135 -10.14 4.26 0.82
N VAL A 136 -8.98 4.44 1.44
CA VAL A 136 -8.01 5.50 1.11
C VAL A 136 -6.75 4.86 0.54
N PHE A 137 -6.34 5.34 -0.63
CA PHE A 137 -5.13 4.89 -1.31
C PHE A 137 -4.08 6.00 -1.31
N VAL A 138 -2.93 5.75 -0.72
CA VAL A 138 -1.88 6.76 -0.53
C VAL A 138 -0.58 6.33 -1.22
N VAL A 139 0.05 7.25 -1.94
CA VAL A 139 1.41 7.09 -2.46
C VAL A 139 2.30 8.15 -1.83
N LEU A 140 3.24 7.73 -0.98
CA LEU A 140 4.18 8.61 -0.26
C LEU A 140 5.38 8.99 -1.14
N ASP A 141 5.08 9.50 -2.34
CA ASP A 141 6.10 9.89 -3.31
C ASP A 141 5.72 11.22 -3.96
N GLY A 142 6.33 12.31 -3.49
CA GLY A 142 6.07 13.65 -4.03
C GLY A 142 6.42 13.81 -5.52
N ALA A 143 7.26 12.92 -6.05
CA ALA A 143 7.63 12.86 -7.45
C ALA A 143 6.72 11.94 -8.30
N CYS A 144 5.63 11.42 -7.73
CA CYS A 144 4.71 10.55 -8.46
C CYS A 144 4.14 11.24 -9.71
N PRO A 145 4.43 10.74 -10.92
CA PRO A 145 3.95 11.37 -12.14
C PRO A 145 2.43 11.26 -12.29
N SER A 146 1.76 12.37 -12.62
CA SER A 146 0.29 12.39 -12.80
C SER A 146 -0.20 11.39 -13.85
N ARG A 147 0.60 11.12 -14.89
CA ARG A 147 0.26 10.14 -15.92
C ARG A 147 0.08 8.70 -15.39
N LEU A 148 0.64 8.35 -14.22
CA LEU A 148 0.42 7.04 -13.61
C LEU A 148 -0.96 6.93 -12.96
N LEU A 149 -1.52 8.04 -12.51
CA LEU A 149 -2.80 8.09 -11.83
C LEU A 149 -3.98 7.83 -12.77
N ALA A 150 -3.78 7.95 -14.09
CA ALA A 150 -4.75 7.52 -15.10
C ALA A 150 -5.04 6.00 -15.11
N ALA A 151 -4.32 5.22 -14.31
CA ALA A 151 -4.63 3.80 -14.09
C ALA A 151 -5.73 3.57 -13.04
N LEU A 152 -6.07 4.58 -12.25
CA LEU A 152 -7.13 4.54 -11.25
C LEU A 152 -8.48 4.89 -11.90
N PRO A 153 -9.61 4.45 -11.32
CA PRO A 153 -10.93 4.82 -11.81
C PRO A 153 -11.10 6.34 -11.87
N PRO A 154 -11.74 6.89 -12.91
CA PRO A 154 -11.93 8.33 -13.07
C PRO A 154 -12.80 8.95 -11.96
N GLU A 155 -13.62 8.16 -11.30
CA GLU A 155 -14.49 8.57 -10.19
C GLU A 155 -13.71 8.70 -8.87
N ALA A 156 -12.52 8.12 -8.76
CA ALA A 156 -11.69 8.23 -7.57
C ALA A 156 -11.04 9.62 -7.50
N PRO A 157 -11.38 10.47 -6.52
CA PRO A 157 -10.77 11.79 -6.39
C PRO A 157 -9.28 11.66 -6.08
N VAL A 158 -8.43 12.36 -6.83
CA VAL A 158 -7.00 12.38 -6.63
C VAL A 158 -6.58 13.72 -6.02
N LEU A 159 -6.03 13.67 -4.81
CA LEU A 159 -5.56 14.83 -4.07
C LEU A 159 -4.03 14.80 -3.95
N ARG A 160 -3.40 15.97 -4.07
CA ARG A 160 -1.98 16.18 -3.75
C ARG A 160 -1.88 17.02 -2.51
N LEU A 161 -1.54 16.40 -1.41
CA LEU A 161 -1.61 16.98 -0.08
C LEU A 161 -0.28 16.85 0.66
N GLY A 162 -0.05 17.73 1.61
CA GLY A 162 0.95 17.53 2.65
C GLY A 162 0.55 16.39 3.60
N LEU A 163 1.52 15.86 4.37
CA LEU A 163 1.24 14.72 5.25
C LEU A 163 0.14 15.02 6.28
N ALA A 164 0.15 16.19 6.89
CA ALA A 164 -0.84 16.57 7.90
C ALA A 164 -2.26 16.60 7.32
N GLU A 165 -2.41 17.18 6.13
CA GLU A 165 -3.67 17.23 5.41
C GLU A 165 -4.13 15.84 4.98
N ALA A 166 -3.22 15.00 4.46
CA ALA A 166 -3.54 13.63 4.08
C ALA A 166 -4.03 12.79 5.27
N VAL A 167 -3.44 12.96 6.45
CA VAL A 167 -3.88 12.30 7.70
C VAL A 167 -5.27 12.79 8.11
N ALA A 168 -5.52 14.11 8.05
CA ALA A 168 -6.83 14.69 8.37
C ALA A 168 -7.91 14.19 7.42
N GLU A 169 -7.65 14.18 6.09
CA GLU A 169 -8.56 13.66 5.08
C GLU A 169 -8.82 12.16 5.24
N THR A 170 -7.80 11.37 5.56
CA THR A 170 -7.96 9.93 5.83
C THR A 170 -8.92 9.70 7.00
N ARG A 171 -8.73 10.42 8.11
CA ARG A 171 -9.61 10.32 9.29
C ARG A 171 -11.04 10.76 9.01
N ARG A 172 -11.21 11.79 8.17
CA ARG A 172 -12.53 12.33 7.82
C ARG A 172 -13.31 11.38 6.91
N PHE A 173 -12.60 10.69 6.03
CA PHE A 173 -13.20 9.83 5.01
C PHE A 173 -13.55 8.43 5.54
N LEU A 174 -12.71 7.84 6.39
CA LEU A 174 -12.91 6.51 6.98
C LEU A 174 -13.71 6.56 8.28
#